data_4740da2ebc75ebfea012b672ec4098e8
#
_entry.id   4740da2ebc75ebfea012b672ec4098e8
#
_cell.length_a   1.000
_cell.length_b   1.000
_cell.length_c   1.000
_cell.angle_alpha   90.00
_cell.angle_beta   90.00
_cell.angle_gamma   90.00
#
_symmetry.space_group_name_H-M   'P 1'
#
loop_
_entity.id
_entity.type
_entity.pdbx_description
1 polymer ?
#
loop_
_entity_poly.entity_id
_entity_poly.type
_entity_poly.pdbx_seq_one_letter_code
_entity_poly.pdbx_strand_id
1 'polypeptide(L)'
;MQQTRNAQRHPITRLGKDVRGLAAIEFGLIAGFLAMAVLNVTDVSVFLYDRLQVNDATQSGAQAAWQTCDLNHLPVTTKCPAMNAAVTAAVQSTSLGTSVQLQSGYPSDGYYCVNTSGALQYVSDYSAPPNNCSAAGNAGVAPAEYVQIQTTYTYTPVFPGLSVVSILPSTITSQAWVRLH
;
A
#
# COMPACT_ATOMS: atom_id res chain seq x y z
N MET A 1 5.50 56.58 -68.74
CA MET A 1 4.87 55.62 -67.81
C MET A 1 5.95 55.06 -66.86
N GLN A 2 6.07 55.66 -65.68
CA GLN A 2 7.03 55.22 -64.65
C GLN A 2 6.25 54.53 -63.53
N GLN A 3 6.44 53.18 -63.36
CA GLN A 3 5.87 52.40 -62.31
C GLN A 3 6.77 52.49 -61.10
N THR A 4 6.35 53.16 -60.03
CA THR A 4 6.98 53.22 -58.76
C THR A 4 6.70 51.89 -57.99
N ARG A 5 7.71 51.04 -57.82
CA ARG A 5 7.64 49.86 -56.95
C ARG A 5 7.66 50.35 -55.51
N ASN A 6 6.52 50.27 -54.82
CA ASN A 6 6.45 50.37 -53.35
C ASN A 6 7.00 49.09 -52.72
N ALA A 7 8.21 49.16 -52.18
CA ALA A 7 8.79 48.11 -51.34
C ALA A 7 8.07 48.13 -49.98
N GLN A 8 7.17 47.20 -49.77
CA GLN A 8 6.61 46.93 -48.44
C GLN A 8 7.73 46.45 -47.51
N ARG A 9 8.24 47.31 -46.67
CA ARG A 9 9.11 46.97 -45.56
C ARG A 9 8.28 46.27 -44.51
N HIS A 10 8.49 44.93 -44.39
CA HIS A 10 7.91 44.14 -43.30
C HIS A 10 8.41 44.66 -41.94
N PRO A 11 7.52 44.91 -40.98
CA PRO A 11 7.93 45.39 -39.66
C PRO A 11 8.36 44.22 -38.75
N ILE A 12 9.53 43.62 -39.03
CA ILE A 12 10.12 42.58 -38.17
C ILE A 12 10.76 43.21 -36.90
N THR A 13 10.90 44.53 -36.84
CA THR A 13 11.60 45.24 -35.76
C THR A 13 10.76 45.47 -34.48
N ARG A 14 9.49 45.06 -34.43
CA ARG A 14 8.66 45.24 -33.21
C ARG A 14 8.67 44.07 -32.23
N LEU A 15 9.17 42.88 -32.61
CA LEU A 15 9.22 41.71 -31.76
C LEU A 15 10.22 41.83 -30.59
N GLY A 16 11.26 42.67 -30.68
CA GLY A 16 12.29 42.81 -29.65
C GLY A 16 11.92 43.69 -28.44
N LYS A 17 10.73 44.31 -28.41
CA LYS A 17 10.26 45.19 -27.31
C LYS A 17 8.94 44.74 -26.69
N ASP A 18 8.45 43.55 -27.00
CA ASP A 18 7.18 43.07 -26.49
C ASP A 18 7.40 42.30 -25.16
N VAL A 19 7.47 43.03 -24.07
CA VAL A 19 7.56 42.50 -22.68
C VAL A 19 6.36 41.60 -22.32
N ARG A 20 5.26 41.64 -23.06
CA ARG A 20 4.07 40.81 -22.81
C ARG A 20 4.37 39.35 -23.13
N GLY A 21 5.19 39.07 -24.14
CA GLY A 21 5.62 37.72 -24.47
C GLY A 21 6.53 37.10 -23.39
N LEU A 22 7.39 37.89 -22.74
CA LEU A 22 8.28 37.43 -21.70
C LEU A 22 7.49 36.99 -20.45
N ALA A 23 6.52 37.80 -20.00
CA ALA A 23 5.65 37.49 -18.88
C ALA A 23 4.82 36.22 -19.10
N ALA A 24 4.38 35.97 -20.35
CA ALA A 24 3.66 34.72 -20.67
C ALA A 24 4.55 33.49 -20.57
N ILE A 25 5.82 33.59 -20.97
CA ILE A 25 6.79 32.47 -20.82
C ILE A 25 7.10 32.20 -19.35
N GLU A 26 7.35 33.25 -18.56
CA GLU A 26 7.59 33.12 -17.11
C GLU A 26 6.40 32.46 -16.40
N PHE A 27 5.18 32.93 -16.69
CA PHE A 27 3.97 32.33 -16.15
C PHE A 27 3.82 30.86 -16.58
N GLY A 28 4.08 30.54 -17.85
CA GLY A 28 3.98 29.18 -18.37
C GLY A 28 4.96 28.22 -17.68
N LEU A 29 6.19 28.67 -17.41
CA LEU A 29 7.19 27.86 -16.67
C LEU A 29 6.76 27.62 -15.22
N ILE A 30 6.31 28.65 -14.52
CA ILE A 30 5.85 28.54 -13.13
C ILE A 30 4.60 27.65 -13.05
N ALA A 31 3.64 27.86 -13.95
CA ALA A 31 2.41 27.07 -14.00
C ALA A 31 2.69 25.59 -14.29
N GLY A 32 3.63 25.28 -15.19
CA GLY A 32 4.07 23.92 -15.47
C GLY A 32 4.69 23.25 -14.26
N PHE A 33 5.58 23.94 -13.54
CA PHE A 33 6.19 23.43 -12.31
C PHE A 33 5.14 23.20 -11.21
N LEU A 34 4.23 24.14 -11.01
CA LEU A 34 3.16 24.01 -10.02
C LEU A 34 2.20 22.86 -10.38
N ALA A 35 1.84 22.71 -11.65
CA ALA A 35 1.01 21.58 -12.09
C ALA A 35 1.69 20.24 -11.79
N MET A 36 2.98 20.10 -12.10
CA MET A 36 3.76 18.91 -11.80
C MET A 36 3.78 18.62 -10.28
N ALA A 37 3.96 19.65 -9.45
CA ALA A 37 3.94 19.50 -8.00
C ALA A 37 2.59 19.00 -7.49
N VAL A 38 1.48 19.57 -7.99
CA VAL A 38 0.12 19.17 -7.60
C VAL A 38 -0.17 17.73 -8.01
N LEU A 39 0.20 17.30 -9.22
CA LEU A 39 0.03 15.92 -9.68
C LEU A 39 0.76 14.93 -8.79
N ASN A 40 2.02 15.24 -8.41
CA ASN A 40 2.80 14.39 -7.53
C ASN A 40 2.23 14.29 -6.12
N VAL A 41 1.79 15.42 -5.53
CA VAL A 41 1.16 15.44 -4.21
C VAL A 41 -0.13 14.61 -4.22
N THR A 42 -0.94 14.73 -5.26
CA THR A 42 -2.19 13.96 -5.41
C THR A 42 -1.89 12.46 -5.44
N ASP A 43 -0.94 12.03 -6.28
CA ASP A 43 -0.62 10.62 -6.44
C ASP A 43 -0.03 10.00 -5.18
N VAL A 44 0.88 10.72 -4.49
CA VAL A 44 1.42 10.28 -3.20
C VAL A 44 0.31 10.18 -2.15
N SER A 45 -0.63 11.12 -2.14
CA SER A 45 -1.74 11.10 -1.20
C SER A 45 -2.66 9.90 -1.41
N VAL A 46 -2.96 9.55 -2.66
CA VAL A 46 -3.75 8.36 -3.01
C VAL A 46 -2.99 7.10 -2.60
N PHE A 47 -1.70 7.00 -2.89
CA PHE A 47 -0.87 5.85 -2.47
C PHE A 47 -0.88 5.65 -0.96
N LEU A 48 -0.72 6.72 -0.17
CA LEU A 48 -0.76 6.64 1.30
C LEU A 48 -2.15 6.25 1.81
N TYR A 49 -3.20 6.78 1.18
CA TYR A 49 -4.58 6.40 1.52
C TYR A 49 -4.83 4.91 1.27
N ASP A 50 -4.45 4.40 0.10
CA ASP A 50 -4.59 2.97 -0.22
C ASP A 50 -3.79 2.10 0.75
N ARG A 51 -2.59 2.53 1.13
CA ARG A 51 -1.78 1.82 2.13
C ARG A 51 -2.48 1.72 3.48
N LEU A 52 -3.14 2.79 3.94
CA LEU A 52 -3.94 2.77 5.17
C LEU A 52 -5.13 1.82 5.03
N GLN A 53 -5.83 1.85 3.89
CA GLN A 53 -6.94 0.94 3.63
C GLN A 53 -6.53 -0.54 3.63
N VAL A 54 -5.35 -0.87 3.09
CA VAL A 54 -4.80 -2.23 3.14
C VAL A 54 -4.46 -2.65 4.56
N ASN A 55 -3.91 -1.74 5.38
CA ASN A 55 -3.67 -2.02 6.80
C ASN A 55 -4.97 -2.27 7.56
N ASP A 56 -6.00 -1.45 7.35
CA ASP A 56 -7.30 -1.60 7.98
C ASP A 56 -7.98 -2.90 7.54
N ALA A 57 -7.90 -3.26 6.26
CA ALA A 57 -8.37 -4.53 5.73
C ALA A 57 -7.72 -5.72 6.44
N THR A 58 -6.39 -5.68 6.64
CA THR A 58 -5.64 -6.75 7.29
C THR A 58 -6.05 -6.91 8.76
N GLN A 59 -6.22 -5.80 9.48
CA GLN A 59 -6.67 -5.80 10.86
C GLN A 59 -8.11 -6.29 11.00
N SER A 60 -8.99 -5.89 10.08
CA SER A 60 -10.37 -6.38 10.03
C SER A 60 -10.40 -7.90 9.78
N GLY A 61 -9.53 -8.40 8.90
CA GLY A 61 -9.35 -9.84 8.70
C GLY A 61 -8.88 -10.58 9.96
N ALA A 62 -7.93 -10.02 10.71
CA ALA A 62 -7.46 -10.59 11.95
C ALA A 62 -8.56 -10.63 13.02
N GLN A 63 -9.38 -9.58 13.13
CA GLN A 63 -10.54 -9.55 14.03
C GLN A 63 -11.59 -10.60 13.63
N ALA A 64 -11.85 -10.77 12.33
CA ALA A 64 -12.77 -11.78 11.85
C ALA A 64 -12.29 -13.21 12.17
N ALA A 65 -11.00 -13.48 12.06
CA ALA A 65 -10.42 -14.77 12.47
C ALA A 65 -10.64 -15.04 13.96
N TRP A 66 -10.40 -14.05 14.81
CA TRP A 66 -10.60 -14.16 16.25
C TRP A 66 -12.05 -14.35 16.65
N GLN A 67 -12.99 -13.69 15.95
CA GLN A 67 -14.42 -13.81 16.24
C GLN A 67 -15.03 -15.13 15.77
N THR A 68 -14.43 -15.74 14.74
CA THR A 68 -14.98 -16.95 14.11
C THR A 68 -14.43 -18.24 14.71
N CYS A 69 -13.22 -18.20 15.24
CA CYS A 69 -12.48 -19.40 15.70
C CYS A 69 -11.93 -19.21 17.12
N ASP A 70 -11.87 -20.32 17.86
CA ASP A 70 -11.35 -20.39 19.21
C ASP A 70 -10.28 -21.48 19.35
N LEU A 71 -9.70 -21.62 20.55
CA LEU A 71 -8.66 -22.61 20.86
C LEU A 71 -9.14 -24.08 20.74
N ASN A 72 -10.44 -24.32 20.75
CA ASN A 72 -10.97 -25.70 20.64
C ASN A 72 -10.90 -26.21 19.19
N HIS A 73 -10.65 -25.31 18.23
CA HIS A 73 -10.59 -25.59 16.80
C HIS A 73 -9.17 -25.48 16.22
N LEU A 74 -8.15 -25.83 17.00
CA LEU A 74 -6.75 -25.83 16.54
C LEU A 74 -6.37 -27.11 15.80
N PRO A 75 -5.60 -27.03 14.70
CA PRO A 75 -5.21 -25.84 13.93
C PRO A 75 -6.43 -25.19 13.26
N VAL A 76 -6.57 -23.85 13.39
CA VAL A 76 -7.76 -23.16 12.86
C VAL A 76 -7.85 -23.18 11.35
N THR A 77 -6.72 -23.27 10.67
CA THR A 77 -6.67 -23.40 9.20
C THR A 77 -7.32 -24.67 8.66
N THR A 78 -7.42 -25.71 9.50
CA THR A 78 -8.02 -27.00 9.12
C THR A 78 -9.32 -27.33 9.85
N LYS A 79 -9.45 -26.90 11.11
CA LYS A 79 -10.60 -27.26 11.97
C LYS A 79 -11.67 -26.17 12.08
N CYS A 80 -11.39 -24.98 11.54
CA CYS A 80 -12.35 -23.87 11.50
C CYS A 80 -12.70 -23.50 10.04
N PRO A 81 -13.60 -24.26 9.38
CA PRO A 81 -13.87 -24.11 7.94
C PRO A 81 -14.47 -22.74 7.57
N ALA A 82 -15.13 -22.07 8.52
CA ALA A 82 -15.73 -20.75 8.30
C ALA A 82 -14.69 -19.62 8.27
N MET A 83 -13.48 -19.82 8.80
CA MET A 83 -12.46 -18.78 8.97
C MET A 83 -12.08 -18.12 7.64
N ASN A 84 -11.75 -18.91 6.64
CA ASN A 84 -11.29 -18.36 5.34
C ASN A 84 -12.35 -17.47 4.70
N ALA A 85 -13.63 -17.86 4.75
CA ALA A 85 -14.71 -17.04 4.21
C ALA A 85 -14.91 -15.75 5.02
N ALA A 86 -14.90 -15.85 6.36
CA ALA A 86 -15.05 -14.69 7.24
C ALA A 86 -13.90 -13.68 7.08
N VAL A 87 -12.66 -14.18 7.06
CA VAL A 87 -11.46 -13.34 6.87
C VAL A 87 -11.48 -12.67 5.49
N THR A 88 -11.80 -13.41 4.44
CA THR A 88 -11.88 -12.86 3.08
C THR A 88 -12.94 -11.77 2.99
N ALA A 89 -14.13 -12.01 3.54
CA ALA A 89 -15.20 -11.01 3.57
C ALA A 89 -14.80 -9.75 4.34
N ALA A 90 -14.12 -9.92 5.48
CA ALA A 90 -13.65 -8.79 6.30
C ALA A 90 -12.55 -8.00 5.60
N VAL A 91 -11.57 -8.67 4.98
CA VAL A 91 -10.50 -8.01 4.19
C VAL A 91 -11.08 -7.20 3.03
N GLN A 92 -12.12 -7.69 2.39
CA GLN A 92 -12.78 -7.03 1.25
C GLN A 92 -13.85 -6.02 1.64
N SER A 93 -14.05 -5.75 2.93
CA SER A 93 -15.03 -4.79 3.42
C SER A 93 -14.60 -3.32 3.33
N THR A 94 -13.34 -3.05 3.01
CA THR A 94 -12.81 -1.69 2.83
C THR A 94 -13.22 -1.10 1.47
N SER A 95 -12.95 0.19 1.27
CA SER A 95 -13.24 0.88 0.00
C SER A 95 -12.50 0.29 -1.21
N LEU A 96 -11.41 -0.43 -1.00
CA LEU A 96 -10.66 -1.12 -2.05
C LEU A 96 -11.32 -2.44 -2.49
N GLY A 97 -12.27 -2.96 -1.69
CA GLY A 97 -13.07 -4.14 -2.02
C GLY A 97 -12.24 -5.35 -2.39
N THR A 98 -12.62 -6.03 -3.47
CA THR A 98 -11.95 -7.24 -3.96
C THR A 98 -10.55 -7.02 -4.53
N SER A 99 -10.08 -5.77 -4.64
CA SER A 99 -8.71 -5.48 -5.06
C SER A 99 -7.68 -5.81 -3.97
N VAL A 100 -8.10 -5.82 -2.69
CA VAL A 100 -7.29 -6.35 -1.59
C VAL A 100 -7.51 -7.84 -1.49
N GLN A 101 -6.44 -8.61 -1.56
CA GLN A 101 -6.49 -10.07 -1.54
C GLN A 101 -5.62 -10.63 -0.42
N LEU A 102 -6.03 -11.78 0.12
CA LEU A 102 -5.16 -12.57 0.99
C LEU A 102 -3.97 -13.08 0.18
N GLN A 103 -2.79 -12.98 0.75
CA GLN A 103 -1.61 -13.56 0.13
C GLN A 103 -1.68 -15.09 0.21
N SER A 104 -1.16 -15.77 -0.81
CA SER A 104 -1.12 -17.24 -0.84
C SER A 104 -0.45 -17.81 0.42
N GLY A 105 -1.07 -18.80 1.03
CA GLY A 105 -0.62 -19.41 2.28
C GLY A 105 -1.15 -18.74 3.55
N TYR A 106 -2.03 -17.73 3.41
CA TYR A 106 -2.68 -17.06 4.55
C TYR A 106 -4.22 -17.18 4.44
N PRO A 107 -4.91 -17.23 5.59
CA PRO A 107 -4.42 -17.20 6.98
C PRO A 107 -3.50 -18.37 7.31
N SER A 108 -2.47 -18.12 8.12
CA SER A 108 -1.59 -19.17 8.65
C SER A 108 -1.63 -19.14 10.18
N ASP A 109 -1.53 -20.31 10.80
CA ASP A 109 -1.58 -20.46 12.24
C ASP A 109 -0.37 -21.25 12.76
N GLY A 110 -0.09 -21.11 14.06
CA GLY A 110 0.98 -21.82 14.72
C GLY A 110 1.41 -21.18 16.03
N TYR A 111 2.53 -21.70 16.57
CA TYR A 111 3.15 -21.16 17.76
C TYR A 111 4.13 -20.05 17.42
N TYR A 112 3.96 -18.94 18.11
CA TYR A 112 4.83 -17.78 17.99
C TYR A 112 5.43 -17.42 19.34
N CYS A 113 6.62 -16.85 19.28
CA CYS A 113 7.34 -16.34 20.43
C CYS A 113 7.77 -14.88 20.18
N VAL A 114 7.80 -14.09 21.26
CA VAL A 114 8.44 -12.79 21.21
C VAL A 114 9.95 -13.01 21.27
N ASN A 115 10.67 -12.60 20.25
CA ASN A 115 12.13 -12.70 20.20
C ASN A 115 12.81 -11.59 21.04
N THR A 116 14.12 -11.61 21.09
CA THR A 116 14.91 -10.63 21.87
C THR A 116 14.77 -9.19 21.41
N SER A 117 14.29 -8.93 20.19
CA SER A 117 14.00 -7.60 19.66
C SER A 117 12.55 -7.14 19.89
N GLY A 118 11.72 -7.96 20.55
CA GLY A 118 10.32 -7.67 20.81
C GLY A 118 9.37 -8.00 19.66
N ALA A 119 9.86 -8.61 18.58
CA ALA A 119 9.04 -9.01 17.44
C ALA A 119 8.50 -10.44 17.60
N LEU A 120 7.28 -10.68 17.08
CA LEU A 120 6.72 -12.03 16.98
C LEU A 120 7.47 -12.83 15.92
N GLN A 121 7.90 -14.03 16.29
CA GLN A 121 8.60 -14.98 15.45
C GLN A 121 7.89 -16.33 15.50
N TYR A 122 7.60 -16.90 14.33
CA TYR A 122 7.09 -18.26 14.19
C TYR A 122 8.14 -19.25 14.70
N VAL A 123 7.73 -20.20 15.52
CA VAL A 123 8.64 -21.19 16.12
C VAL A 123 8.25 -22.63 15.83
N SER A 124 6.97 -22.94 15.68
CA SER A 124 6.51 -24.30 15.36
C SER A 124 5.05 -24.32 14.93
N ASP A 125 4.65 -25.43 14.32
CA ASP A 125 3.27 -25.78 14.06
C ASP A 125 2.65 -26.61 15.23
N TYR A 126 1.39 -27.01 15.05
CA TYR A 126 0.67 -27.78 16.07
C TYR A 126 1.10 -29.26 16.18
N SER A 127 1.92 -29.74 15.24
CA SER A 127 2.46 -31.11 15.30
C SER A 127 3.59 -31.26 16.33
N ALA A 128 4.28 -30.15 16.62
CA ALA A 128 5.42 -30.13 17.55
C ALA A 128 5.35 -28.89 18.46
N PRO A 129 4.42 -28.86 19.45
CA PRO A 129 4.27 -27.71 20.34
C PRO A 129 5.57 -27.46 21.12
N PRO A 130 6.14 -26.23 21.08
CA PRO A 130 7.37 -25.94 21.81
C PRO A 130 7.09 -25.72 23.29
N ASN A 131 7.98 -26.21 24.17
CA ASN A 131 7.85 -26.05 25.63
C ASN A 131 8.14 -24.60 26.07
N ASN A 132 8.95 -23.87 25.33
CA ASN A 132 9.34 -22.49 25.63
C ASN A 132 9.83 -21.78 24.37
N CYS A 133 10.16 -20.50 24.50
CA CYS A 133 10.62 -19.66 23.40
C CYS A 133 12.15 -19.65 23.23
N SER A 134 12.87 -20.71 23.57
CA SER A 134 14.33 -20.78 23.39
C SER A 134 14.75 -20.65 21.92
N ALA A 135 13.95 -21.17 20.98
CA ALA A 135 14.19 -21.05 19.54
C ALA A 135 14.14 -19.58 19.05
N ALA A 136 13.45 -18.70 19.79
CA ALA A 136 13.42 -17.26 19.53
C ALA A 136 14.41 -16.48 20.44
N GLY A 137 15.29 -17.17 21.14
CA GLY A 137 16.27 -16.57 22.05
C GLY A 137 15.70 -16.16 23.42
N ASN A 138 14.47 -16.57 23.78
CA ASN A 138 13.75 -16.09 24.96
C ASN A 138 13.17 -17.25 25.78
N ALA A 139 14.06 -18.10 26.34
CA ALA A 139 13.70 -19.35 27.01
C ALA A 139 12.76 -19.18 28.23
N GLY A 140 12.68 -17.98 28.82
CA GLY A 140 11.82 -17.71 29.98
C GLY A 140 10.37 -17.37 29.61
N VAL A 141 10.03 -17.33 28.33
CA VAL A 141 8.69 -16.99 27.83
C VAL A 141 8.00 -18.23 27.28
N ALA A 142 6.70 -18.36 27.56
CA ALA A 142 5.88 -19.40 26.97
C ALA A 142 5.48 -19.03 25.54
N PRO A 143 5.43 -20.00 24.62
CA PRO A 143 4.89 -19.81 23.29
C PRO A 143 3.39 -19.52 23.37
N ALA A 144 2.89 -18.77 22.40
CA ALA A 144 1.46 -18.51 22.28
C ALA A 144 0.99 -18.81 20.86
N GLU A 145 -0.28 -19.12 20.75
CA GLU A 145 -0.93 -19.47 19.49
C GLU A 145 -1.45 -18.24 18.81
N TYR A 146 -1.01 -18.03 17.58
CA TYR A 146 -1.43 -16.89 16.76
C TYR A 146 -1.88 -17.35 15.38
N VAL A 147 -2.82 -16.58 14.86
CA VAL A 147 -3.17 -16.58 13.43
C VAL A 147 -2.56 -15.34 12.79
N GLN A 148 -1.84 -15.55 11.73
CA GLN A 148 -1.27 -14.50 10.91
C GLN A 148 -2.12 -14.30 9.66
N ILE A 149 -2.50 -13.06 9.41
CA ILE A 149 -3.16 -12.60 8.21
C ILE A 149 -2.17 -11.76 7.42
N GLN A 150 -2.05 -12.03 6.13
CA GLN A 150 -1.25 -11.20 5.24
C GLN A 150 -2.07 -10.89 4.00
N THR A 151 -2.12 -9.59 3.65
CA THR A 151 -2.85 -9.10 2.49
C THR A 151 -1.91 -8.43 1.50
N THR A 152 -2.34 -8.40 0.27
CA THR A 152 -1.63 -7.76 -0.83
C THR A 152 -2.62 -6.95 -1.68
N TYR A 153 -2.13 -5.82 -2.18
CA TYR A 153 -2.85 -4.91 -3.07
C TYR A 153 -1.86 -4.35 -4.11
N THR A 154 -2.28 -4.31 -5.37
CA THR A 154 -1.46 -3.73 -6.43
C THR A 154 -1.92 -2.30 -6.69
N TYR A 155 -1.08 -1.35 -6.32
CA TYR A 155 -1.31 0.07 -6.57
C TYR A 155 -1.01 0.43 -8.02
N THR A 156 -1.87 1.23 -8.61
CA THR A 156 -1.66 1.80 -9.94
C THR A 156 -1.66 3.32 -9.83
N PRO A 157 -0.57 4.01 -10.21
CA PRO A 157 -0.50 5.47 -10.18
C PRO A 157 -1.62 6.12 -11.00
N VAL A 158 -2.20 7.20 -10.47
CA VAL A 158 -3.21 8.00 -11.19
C VAL A 158 -2.58 8.71 -12.39
N PHE A 159 -1.31 9.13 -12.26
CA PHE A 159 -0.55 9.80 -13.31
C PHE A 159 0.71 9.00 -13.67
N PRO A 160 0.57 7.87 -14.40
CA PRO A 160 1.70 7.02 -14.73
C PRO A 160 2.74 7.77 -15.59
N GLY A 161 4.01 7.63 -15.23
CA GLY A 161 5.14 8.27 -15.93
C GLY A 161 5.41 9.73 -15.56
N LEU A 162 4.51 10.39 -14.82
CA LEU A 162 4.68 11.78 -14.35
C LEU A 162 4.87 11.86 -12.83
N SER A 163 4.57 10.80 -12.11
CA SER A 163 4.57 10.76 -10.67
C SER A 163 5.82 10.08 -10.11
N VAL A 164 6.33 10.64 -9.00
CA VAL A 164 7.40 10.01 -8.19
C VAL A 164 6.95 8.70 -7.54
N VAL A 165 5.65 8.43 -7.46
CA VAL A 165 5.12 7.17 -6.93
C VAL A 165 5.54 5.97 -7.78
N SER A 166 5.89 6.17 -9.04
CA SER A 166 6.40 5.12 -9.94
C SER A 166 7.72 4.49 -9.47
N ILE A 167 8.46 5.14 -8.56
CA ILE A 167 9.68 4.60 -7.92
C ILE A 167 9.39 3.81 -6.64
N LEU A 168 8.16 3.88 -6.11
CA LEU A 168 7.73 3.12 -4.95
C LEU A 168 7.30 1.70 -5.37
N PRO A 169 7.31 0.73 -4.44
CA PRO A 169 6.79 -0.60 -4.73
C PRO A 169 5.32 -0.53 -5.18
N SER A 170 5.03 -1.10 -6.34
CA SER A 170 3.66 -1.18 -6.86
C SER A 170 2.76 -2.10 -6.03
N THR A 171 3.35 -3.01 -5.25
CA THR A 171 2.63 -3.93 -4.37
C THR A 171 2.70 -3.44 -2.94
N ILE A 172 1.55 -3.17 -2.36
CA ILE A 172 1.38 -2.84 -0.94
C ILE A 172 1.03 -4.14 -0.23
N THR A 173 1.82 -4.51 0.77
CA THR A 173 1.56 -5.66 1.63
C THR A 173 1.34 -5.21 3.07
N SER A 174 0.45 -5.88 3.78
CA SER A 174 0.22 -5.66 5.19
C SER A 174 0.09 -7.00 5.91
N GLN A 175 0.44 -7.04 7.19
CA GLN A 175 0.33 -8.23 8.00
C GLN A 175 -0.20 -7.88 9.39
N ALA A 176 -1.01 -8.77 9.94
CA ALA A 176 -1.54 -8.67 11.29
C ALA A 176 -1.54 -10.04 11.96
N TRP A 177 -1.39 -10.05 13.27
CA TRP A 177 -1.45 -11.25 14.09
C TRP A 177 -2.56 -11.10 15.12
N VAL A 178 -3.30 -12.16 15.33
CA VAL A 178 -4.27 -12.24 16.40
C VAL A 178 -3.97 -13.46 17.26
N ARG A 179 -3.93 -13.25 18.57
CA ARG A 179 -3.81 -14.35 19.53
C ARG A 179 -5.19 -14.95 19.76
N LEU A 180 -5.26 -16.27 19.67
CA LEU A 180 -6.48 -16.99 20.00
C LEU A 180 -6.62 -17.16 21.54
N HIS A 181 -7.86 -17.19 22.00
CA HIS A 181 -8.23 -17.35 23.41
C HIS A 181 -9.11 -18.57 23.65
#